data_5fc7da86aa0b67d5b132a91bc38efbbd
#
_entry.id   5fc7da86aa0b67d5b132a91bc38efbbd
#
_cell.length_a   1.000
_cell.length_b   1.000
_cell.length_c   1.000
_cell.angle_alpha   90.00
_cell.angle_beta   90.00
_cell.angle_gamma   90.00
#
_symmetry.space_group_name_H-M   'P 1'
#
loop_
_entity.id
_entity.type
_entity.pdbx_description
1 polymer ?
#
loop_
_entity_poly.entity_id
_entity_poly.type
_entity_poly.pdbx_seq_one_letter_code
_entity_poly.pdbx_strand_id
1 'polypeptide(L)'
;MPNPNLEAVERCQPADNIDVVKICGLLPYEIAREVAKADCVVICCHRTRYTAGLTTVVEALALGLPIICSRNPQIPVDFDRLGCGISVEYGDVEGWQRAVEYIASHPEEARKMGCRGRELAERMFNDERCAKEVAEVIKEISL
;
A
#
# COMPACT_ATOMS: atom_id res chain seq x y z
N MET A 1 21.39 -17.59 3.09
CA MET A 1 20.86 -17.53 4.46
C MET A 1 19.36 -17.61 4.40
N PRO A 2 18.69 -18.42 5.22
CA PRO A 2 17.22 -18.43 5.26
C PRO A 2 16.71 -17.04 5.70
N ASN A 3 15.64 -16.58 5.09
CA ASN A 3 15.02 -15.32 5.44
C ASN A 3 14.27 -15.47 6.77
N PRO A 4 14.69 -14.80 7.86
CA PRO A 4 14.07 -14.97 9.18
C PRO A 4 12.56 -14.62 9.19
N ASN A 5 12.10 -13.79 8.25
CA ASN A 5 10.68 -13.47 8.11
C ASN A 5 9.87 -14.63 7.53
N LEU A 6 10.46 -15.47 6.66
CA LEU A 6 9.81 -16.66 6.16
C LEU A 6 9.62 -17.72 7.26
N GLU A 7 10.63 -17.90 8.13
CA GLU A 7 10.52 -18.81 9.27
C GLU A 7 9.48 -18.33 10.30
N ALA A 8 9.31 -17.02 10.46
CA ALA A 8 8.28 -16.44 11.33
C ALA A 8 6.87 -16.72 10.80
N VAL A 9 6.66 -16.59 9.48
CA VAL A 9 5.37 -16.90 8.82
C VAL A 9 5.07 -18.41 8.89
N GLU A 10 6.07 -19.28 8.77
CA GLU A 10 5.90 -20.73 8.89
C GLU A 10 5.54 -21.20 10.31
N ARG A 11 5.90 -20.41 11.33
CA ARG A 11 5.54 -20.68 12.75
C ARG A 11 4.18 -20.16 13.15
N CYS A 12 3.65 -19.17 12.42
CA CYS A 12 2.29 -18.69 12.66
C CYS A 12 1.30 -19.68 12.05
N GLN A 13 0.43 -20.28 12.87
CA GLN A 13 -0.76 -20.94 12.36
C GLN A 13 -1.74 -19.81 11.97
N PRO A 14 -1.99 -19.61 10.68
CA PRO A 14 -2.98 -18.65 10.26
C PRO A 14 -4.36 -19.07 10.77
N ALA A 15 -5.24 -18.10 11.04
CA ALA A 15 -6.64 -18.37 11.30
C ALA A 15 -7.28 -19.06 10.07
N ASP A 16 -8.36 -19.80 10.27
CA ASP A 16 -9.01 -20.60 9.21
C ASP A 16 -9.46 -19.81 7.97
N ASN A 17 -9.54 -18.49 8.09
CA ASN A 17 -9.91 -17.55 7.03
C ASN A 17 -8.70 -16.86 6.39
N ILE A 18 -7.48 -17.33 6.65
CA ILE A 18 -6.25 -16.76 6.09
C ILE A 18 -5.56 -17.80 5.21
N ASP A 19 -5.47 -17.50 3.92
CA ASP A 19 -4.66 -18.24 2.97
C ASP A 19 -3.29 -17.60 2.84
N VAL A 20 -2.24 -18.38 3.10
CA VAL A 20 -0.85 -17.96 2.90
C VAL A 20 -0.34 -18.49 1.57
N VAL A 21 -0.19 -17.59 0.60
CA VAL A 21 0.34 -17.93 -0.72
C VAL A 21 1.82 -17.57 -0.77
N LYS A 22 2.69 -18.60 -0.94
CA LYS A 22 4.13 -18.37 -1.14
C LYS A 22 4.40 -18.01 -2.60
N ILE A 23 4.83 -16.78 -2.81
CA ILE A 23 5.22 -16.27 -4.12
C ILE A 23 6.75 -16.29 -4.20
N CYS A 24 7.31 -17.23 -4.96
CA CYS A 24 8.75 -17.34 -5.20
C CYS A 24 9.04 -17.27 -6.70
N GLY A 25 10.04 -16.49 -7.08
CA GLY A 25 10.55 -16.43 -8.46
C GLY A 25 9.64 -15.72 -9.47
N LEU A 26 8.60 -15.04 -9.02
CA LEU A 26 7.75 -14.22 -9.88
C LEU A 26 8.42 -12.91 -10.28
N LEU A 27 8.19 -12.49 -11.51
CA LEU A 27 8.56 -11.16 -11.98
C LEU A 27 7.60 -10.09 -11.40
N PRO A 28 8.02 -8.82 -11.31
CA PRO A 28 7.19 -7.77 -10.73
C PRO A 28 5.79 -7.66 -11.33
N TYR A 29 5.64 -7.83 -12.65
CA TYR A 29 4.34 -7.79 -13.30
C TYR A 29 3.44 -9.00 -12.98
N GLU A 30 4.02 -10.14 -12.63
CA GLU A 30 3.27 -11.33 -12.21
C GLU A 30 2.75 -11.14 -10.78
N ILE A 31 3.57 -10.55 -9.90
CA ILE A 31 3.15 -10.13 -8.56
C ILE A 31 2.01 -9.12 -8.65
N ALA A 32 2.14 -8.10 -9.50
CA ALA A 32 1.11 -7.10 -9.73
C ALA A 32 -0.23 -7.72 -10.18
N ARG A 33 -0.19 -8.76 -11.04
CA ARG A 33 -1.40 -9.49 -11.45
C ARG A 33 -2.06 -10.24 -10.31
N GLU A 34 -1.27 -10.81 -9.40
CA GLU A 34 -1.84 -11.48 -8.22
C GLU A 34 -2.45 -10.47 -7.25
N VAL A 35 -1.74 -9.39 -6.96
CA VAL A 35 -2.25 -8.31 -6.07
C VAL A 35 -3.51 -7.66 -6.64
N ALA A 36 -3.60 -7.48 -7.96
CA ALA A 36 -4.77 -6.89 -8.61
C ALA A 36 -6.08 -7.70 -8.47
N LYS A 37 -6.00 -8.93 -7.98
CA LYS A 37 -7.19 -9.76 -7.69
C LYS A 37 -7.81 -9.45 -6.32
N ALA A 38 -7.11 -8.69 -5.48
CA ALA A 38 -7.58 -8.34 -4.14
C ALA A 38 -8.61 -7.22 -4.17
N ASP A 39 -9.48 -7.17 -3.18
CA ASP A 39 -10.45 -6.09 -2.99
C ASP A 39 -9.83 -4.86 -2.32
N CYS A 40 -8.75 -5.04 -1.57
CA CYS A 40 -7.95 -3.96 -0.97
C CYS A 40 -6.54 -4.44 -0.64
N VAL A 41 -5.64 -3.48 -0.36
CA VAL A 41 -4.30 -3.75 0.15
C VAL A 41 -4.18 -3.27 1.59
N VAL A 42 -3.70 -4.14 2.47
CA VAL A 42 -3.50 -3.85 3.89
C VAL A 42 -2.02 -3.66 4.19
N ILE A 43 -1.65 -2.50 4.73
CA ILE A 43 -0.27 -2.12 5.05
C ILE A 43 -0.16 -1.85 6.54
N CYS A 44 0.05 -2.92 7.31
CA CYS A 44 0.22 -2.84 8.76
C CYS A 44 1.71 -2.72 9.09
N CYS A 45 2.12 -1.55 9.58
CA CYS A 45 3.50 -1.27 9.95
C CYS A 45 3.62 -0.91 11.43
N HIS A 46 4.76 -1.21 12.03
CA HIS A 46 5.13 -0.64 13.32
C HIS A 46 5.51 0.84 13.15
N ARG A 47 5.46 1.58 14.24
CA ARG A 47 5.90 2.98 14.26
C ARG A 47 7.39 3.05 13.90
N THR A 48 7.71 3.70 12.80
CA THR A 48 9.07 3.88 12.29
C THR A 48 9.38 5.36 12.07
N ARG A 49 10.68 5.69 11.91
CA ARG A 49 11.13 7.03 11.54
C ARG A 49 11.42 7.14 10.02
N TYR A 50 11.04 6.14 9.25
CA TYR A 50 11.24 6.07 7.81
C TYR A 50 9.95 5.66 7.10
N THR A 51 9.94 5.78 5.77
CA THR A 51 8.78 5.51 4.90
C THR A 51 8.49 4.02 4.73
N ALA A 52 8.31 3.27 5.83
CA ALA A 52 7.94 1.86 5.74
C ALA A 52 6.61 1.71 4.99
N GLY A 53 6.58 0.81 4.00
CA GLY A 53 5.40 0.50 3.21
C GLY A 53 5.17 1.41 1.99
N LEU A 54 6.01 2.43 1.74
CA LEU A 54 5.79 3.39 0.63
C LEU A 54 5.74 2.70 -0.74
N THR A 55 6.61 1.74 -1.01
CA THR A 55 6.60 0.99 -2.28
C THR A 55 5.27 0.28 -2.49
N THR A 56 4.79 -0.43 -1.47
CA THR A 56 3.48 -1.11 -1.51
C THR A 56 2.33 -0.13 -1.67
N VAL A 57 2.40 1.06 -1.04
CA VAL A 57 1.42 2.14 -1.24
C VAL A 57 1.37 2.55 -2.71
N VAL A 58 2.51 2.86 -3.32
CA VAL A 58 2.57 3.33 -4.71
C VAL A 58 2.07 2.24 -5.66
N GLU A 59 2.45 0.99 -5.45
CA GLU A 59 1.98 -0.15 -6.23
C GLU A 59 0.46 -0.35 -6.11
N ALA A 60 -0.09 -0.30 -4.90
CA ALA A 60 -1.53 -0.43 -4.67
C ALA A 60 -2.33 0.70 -5.32
N LEU A 61 -1.86 1.96 -5.19
CA LEU A 61 -2.46 3.10 -5.88
C LEU A 61 -2.42 2.92 -7.40
N ALA A 62 -1.28 2.49 -7.94
CA ALA A 62 -1.11 2.24 -9.38
C ALA A 62 -2.00 1.10 -9.91
N LEU A 63 -2.34 0.13 -9.08
CA LEU A 63 -3.28 -0.95 -9.40
C LEU A 63 -4.76 -0.53 -9.24
N GLY A 64 -5.02 0.66 -8.69
CA GLY A 64 -6.37 1.13 -8.44
C GLY A 64 -7.08 0.40 -7.30
N LEU A 65 -6.33 -0.08 -6.32
CA LEU A 65 -6.85 -0.75 -5.14
C LEU A 65 -6.97 0.21 -3.96
N PRO A 66 -8.06 0.16 -3.20
CA PRO A 66 -8.17 0.90 -1.95
C PRO A 66 -7.15 0.38 -0.93
N ILE A 67 -6.65 1.27 -0.09
CA ILE A 67 -5.59 0.96 0.88
C ILE A 67 -6.13 1.13 2.30
N ILE A 68 -5.82 0.16 3.17
CA ILE A 68 -5.92 0.32 4.62
C ILE A 68 -4.49 0.35 5.15
N CYS A 69 -4.07 1.45 5.75
CA CYS A 69 -2.67 1.66 6.14
C CYS A 69 -2.54 2.15 7.58
N SER A 70 -1.51 1.69 8.29
CA SER A 70 -1.11 2.35 9.53
C SER A 70 -0.84 3.84 9.29
N ARG A 71 -1.34 4.71 10.16
CA ARG A 71 -1.10 6.16 10.09
C ARG A 71 0.37 6.48 10.31
N ASN A 72 1.15 6.38 9.24
CA ASN A 72 2.57 6.67 9.23
C ASN A 72 2.81 8.08 8.70
N PRO A 73 3.27 9.03 9.53
CA PRO A 73 3.51 10.42 9.12
C PRO A 73 4.65 10.57 8.10
N GLN A 74 5.42 9.50 7.86
CA GLN A 74 6.50 9.49 6.87
C GLN A 74 5.98 9.12 5.46
N ILE A 75 4.74 8.62 5.34
CA ILE A 75 4.12 8.37 4.04
C ILE A 75 3.46 9.67 3.56
N PRO A 76 3.87 10.21 2.38
CA PRO A 76 3.39 11.52 1.89
C PRO A 76 2.00 11.43 1.22
N VAL A 77 1.13 10.55 1.74
CA VAL A 77 -0.23 10.35 1.25
C VAL A 77 -1.20 10.39 2.41
N ASP A 78 -2.10 11.34 2.40
CA ASP A 78 -3.22 11.43 3.33
C ASP A 78 -4.41 10.68 2.72
N PHE A 79 -4.53 9.38 3.04
CA PHE A 79 -5.52 8.48 2.46
C PHE A 79 -6.95 8.94 2.73
N ASP A 80 -7.22 9.40 3.96
CA ASP A 80 -8.55 9.83 4.39
C ASP A 80 -8.98 11.09 3.65
N ARG A 81 -8.11 12.11 3.60
CA ARG A 81 -8.38 13.37 2.91
C ARG A 81 -8.52 13.20 1.40
N LEU A 82 -7.72 12.35 0.80
CA LEU A 82 -7.74 12.08 -0.64
C LEU A 82 -8.82 11.06 -1.02
N GLY A 83 -9.42 10.40 -0.04
CA GLY A 83 -10.47 9.42 -0.25
C GLY A 83 -10.01 8.19 -1.05
N CYS A 84 -8.73 7.84 -0.99
CA CYS A 84 -8.16 6.69 -1.69
C CYS A 84 -7.83 5.51 -0.76
N GLY A 85 -8.18 5.61 0.52
CA GLY A 85 -7.97 4.56 1.51
C GLY A 85 -8.40 4.99 2.89
N ILE A 86 -8.05 4.20 3.89
CA ILE A 86 -8.37 4.40 5.31
C ILE A 86 -7.07 4.34 6.12
N SER A 87 -6.83 5.35 6.95
CA SER A 87 -5.73 5.35 7.90
C SER A 87 -6.17 4.78 9.24
N VAL A 88 -5.37 3.88 9.81
CA VAL A 88 -5.62 3.29 11.12
C VAL A 88 -4.47 3.61 12.07
N GLU A 89 -4.78 4.01 13.29
CA GLU A 89 -3.77 4.33 14.31
C GLU A 89 -2.97 3.08 14.71
N TYR A 90 -1.73 3.29 15.13
CA TYR A 90 -0.88 2.19 15.59
C TYR A 90 -1.49 1.50 16.82
N GLY A 91 -1.65 0.18 16.74
CA GLY A 91 -2.20 -0.63 17.83
C GLY A 91 -3.73 -0.61 17.95
N ASP A 92 -4.44 0.11 17.09
CA ASP A 92 -5.90 0.13 17.07
C ASP A 92 -6.46 -1.08 16.31
N VAL A 93 -6.54 -2.23 16.98
CA VAL A 93 -7.06 -3.49 16.42
C VAL A 93 -8.52 -3.33 15.97
N GLU A 94 -9.34 -2.64 16.78
CA GLU A 94 -10.74 -2.41 16.43
C GLU A 94 -10.87 -1.49 15.20
N GLY A 95 -9.97 -0.51 15.05
CA GLY A 95 -9.90 0.34 13.87
C GLY A 95 -9.58 -0.46 12.62
N TRP A 96 -8.68 -1.43 12.69
CA TRP A 96 -8.40 -2.36 11.60
C TRP A 96 -9.62 -3.17 11.22
N GLN A 97 -10.31 -3.75 12.21
CA GLN A 97 -11.52 -4.51 11.97
C GLN A 97 -12.58 -3.66 11.28
N ARG A 98 -12.87 -2.47 11.82
CA ARG A 98 -13.86 -1.53 11.21
C ARG A 98 -13.50 -1.16 9.78
N ALA A 99 -12.20 -0.93 9.49
CA ALA A 99 -11.76 -0.56 8.15
C ALA A 99 -11.96 -1.70 7.15
N VAL A 100 -11.62 -2.93 7.52
CA VAL A 100 -11.84 -4.13 6.68
C VAL A 100 -13.33 -4.37 6.46
N GLU A 101 -14.15 -4.33 7.52
CA GLU A 101 -15.60 -4.48 7.44
C GLU A 101 -16.24 -3.40 6.55
N TYR A 102 -15.75 -2.17 6.63
CA TYR A 102 -16.21 -1.08 5.77
C TYR A 102 -15.95 -1.38 4.29
N ILE A 103 -14.74 -1.74 3.91
CA ILE A 103 -14.40 -2.10 2.53
C ILE A 103 -15.25 -3.27 2.04
N ALA A 104 -15.40 -4.32 2.85
CA ALA A 104 -16.16 -5.50 2.49
C ALA A 104 -17.67 -5.22 2.30
N SER A 105 -18.23 -4.33 3.13
CA SER A 105 -19.66 -3.99 3.07
C SER A 105 -20.03 -2.88 2.07
N HIS A 106 -19.02 -2.15 1.54
CA HIS A 106 -19.21 -1.02 0.63
C HIS A 106 -18.38 -1.15 -0.66
N PRO A 107 -18.60 -2.18 -1.48
CA PRO A 107 -17.74 -2.48 -2.64
C PRO A 107 -17.71 -1.35 -3.68
N GLU A 108 -18.80 -0.61 -3.87
CA GLU A 108 -18.84 0.51 -4.79
C GLU A 108 -17.99 1.70 -4.30
N GLU A 109 -17.98 1.96 -2.98
CA GLU A 109 -17.13 3.02 -2.43
C GLU A 109 -15.66 2.58 -2.43
N ALA A 110 -15.37 1.32 -2.13
CA ALA A 110 -14.05 0.73 -2.25
C ALA A 110 -13.49 0.91 -3.69
N ARG A 111 -14.31 0.65 -4.70
CA ARG A 111 -13.93 0.88 -6.11
C ARG A 111 -13.63 2.35 -6.40
N LYS A 112 -14.45 3.28 -5.90
CA LYS A 112 -14.20 4.72 -6.05
C LYS A 112 -12.92 5.16 -5.34
N MET A 113 -12.62 4.60 -4.16
CA MET A 113 -11.34 4.83 -3.48
C MET A 113 -10.17 4.38 -4.37
N GLY A 114 -10.25 3.20 -4.94
CA GLY A 114 -9.25 2.68 -5.87
C GLY A 114 -9.06 3.58 -7.09
N CYS A 115 -10.12 4.05 -7.72
CA CYS A 115 -10.06 4.98 -8.85
C CYS A 115 -9.34 6.29 -8.47
N ARG A 116 -9.68 6.90 -7.33
CA ARG A 116 -9.00 8.10 -6.82
C ARG A 116 -7.52 7.84 -6.55
N GLY A 117 -7.19 6.65 -6.02
CA GLY A 117 -5.82 6.21 -5.83
C GLY A 117 -5.04 6.10 -7.14
N ARG A 118 -5.65 5.52 -8.18
CA ARG A 118 -5.06 5.39 -9.51
C ARG A 118 -4.79 6.76 -10.14
N GLU A 119 -5.75 7.67 -10.10
CA GLU A 119 -5.58 9.06 -10.56
C GLU A 119 -4.44 9.77 -9.83
N LEU A 120 -4.32 9.54 -8.52
CA LEU A 120 -3.23 10.08 -7.72
C LEU A 120 -1.87 9.52 -8.18
N ALA A 121 -1.77 8.21 -8.40
CA ALA A 121 -0.54 7.55 -8.86
C ALA A 121 -0.11 8.11 -10.23
N GLU A 122 -1.02 8.19 -11.19
CA GLU A 122 -0.75 8.71 -12.53
C GLU A 122 -0.29 10.17 -12.52
N ARG A 123 -0.77 10.97 -11.57
CA ARG A 123 -0.42 12.38 -11.46
C ARG A 123 0.84 12.64 -10.65
N MET A 124 1.07 11.85 -9.58
CA MET A 124 2.09 12.17 -8.57
C MET A 124 3.26 11.18 -8.52
N PHE A 125 3.01 9.91 -8.85
CA PHE A 125 3.97 8.82 -8.65
C PHE A 125 4.28 8.12 -9.97
N ASN A 126 4.83 8.86 -10.92
CA ASN A 126 5.26 8.35 -12.21
C ASN A 126 6.69 8.78 -12.53
N ASP A 127 7.34 8.02 -13.40
CA ASP A 127 8.76 8.22 -13.75
C ASP A 127 9.01 9.56 -14.44
N GLU A 128 8.09 10.01 -15.28
CA GLU A 128 8.24 11.27 -16.03
C GLU A 128 8.27 12.47 -15.07
N ARG A 129 7.35 12.50 -14.10
CA ARG A 129 7.33 13.53 -13.07
C ARG A 129 8.57 13.48 -12.18
N CYS A 130 8.95 12.30 -11.73
CA CYS A 130 10.15 12.11 -10.93
C CYS A 130 11.39 12.60 -11.65
N ALA A 131 11.57 12.22 -12.92
CA ALA A 131 12.70 12.68 -13.73
C ALA A 131 12.72 14.21 -13.90
N LYS A 132 11.54 14.83 -14.09
CA LYS A 132 11.43 16.28 -14.21
C LYS A 132 11.82 17.00 -12.93
N GLU A 133 11.27 16.57 -11.79
CA GLU A 133 11.56 17.17 -10.48
C GLU A 133 13.06 17.03 -10.12
N VAL A 134 13.67 15.87 -10.37
CA VAL A 134 15.10 15.67 -10.18
C VAL A 134 15.93 16.60 -11.08
N ALA A 135 15.55 16.73 -12.35
CA ALA A 135 16.25 17.61 -13.28
C ALA A 135 16.16 19.10 -12.87
N GLU A 136 15.03 19.53 -12.32
CA GLU A 136 14.86 20.88 -11.78
C GLU A 136 15.81 21.15 -10.59
N VAL A 137 15.86 20.21 -9.62
CA VAL A 137 16.79 20.33 -8.49
C VAL A 137 18.26 20.37 -8.94
N ILE A 138 18.65 19.52 -9.90
CA ILE A 138 20.02 19.52 -10.43
C ILE A 138 20.36 20.87 -11.06
N LYS A 139 19.46 21.48 -11.81
CA LYS A 139 19.68 22.81 -12.40
C LYS A 139 19.87 23.90 -11.34
N GLU A 140 19.09 23.85 -10.26
CA GLU A 140 19.19 24.84 -9.16
C GLU A 140 20.53 24.79 -8.43
N ILE A 141 21.09 23.58 -8.22
CA ILE A 141 22.37 23.41 -7.52
C ILE A 141 23.60 23.53 -8.44
N SER A 142 23.39 23.60 -9.76
CA SER A 142 24.48 23.72 -10.75
C SER A 142 24.76 25.18 -11.13
N LEU A 143 24.11 26.14 -10.51
CA LEU A 143 24.34 27.58 -10.61
C LEU A 143 25.23 28.08 -9.48
#